data_b5b96e9eff9049f08f8c94b4ef54837f
#
_entry.id   b5b96e9eff9049f08f8c94b4ef54837f
#
_cell.length_a   1.000
_cell.length_b   1.000
_cell.length_c   1.000
_cell.angle_alpha   90.00
_cell.angle_beta   90.00
_cell.angle_gamma   90.00
#
_symmetry.space_group_name_H-M   'P 1'
#
loop_
_entity.id
_entity.type
_entity.pdbx_description
1 polymer ?
#
loop_
_entity_poly.entity_id
_entity_poly.type
_entity_poly.pdbx_seq_one_letter_code
_entity_poly.pdbx_strand_id
1 'polypeptide(L)'
;MSSATRSIVLTAIAILALLSLPNHSRSNAKPDDWRPLFNGKDLTGWKHVGPGEDTVEDGLIRTHGGMGLLYWTAEKFGNCRIKVVYKMRDHNDNSGVFIRIPIEPREPWMPVHYGYEVQIDNQPEDSKEDEYHVTGTLYSLTKPLARPGKPGPEWNTMVITLDGPHTVVVVNDVKVTDYTEGQPVPARKFDFEPQHGLRPNEGYIGLQNHSDNDIVFFKEVAVQPLH
;
A
#
# COMPACT_ATOMS: atom_id res chain seq x y z
N MET A 1 34.28 44.30 -70.92
CA MET A 1 33.49 44.61 -69.76
C MET A 1 33.05 43.27 -69.15
N SER A 2 33.80 42.79 -68.14
CA SER A 2 33.63 41.45 -67.56
C SER A 2 32.93 41.59 -66.18
N SER A 3 31.77 40.95 -66.04
CA SER A 3 31.03 40.90 -64.78
C SER A 3 31.43 39.62 -64.08
N ALA A 4 32.01 39.76 -62.88
CA ALA A 4 32.38 38.65 -62.02
C ALA A 4 31.25 38.35 -61.05
N THR A 5 30.64 37.19 -61.17
CA THR A 5 29.64 36.66 -60.26
C THR A 5 30.31 35.98 -59.04
N ARG A 6 30.14 36.51 -57.85
CA ARG A 6 30.63 35.90 -56.63
C ARG A 6 29.57 34.92 -56.10
N SER A 7 29.93 33.64 -56.08
CA SER A 7 29.14 32.59 -55.37
C SER A 7 29.45 32.63 -53.91
N ILE A 8 28.37 32.77 -53.05
CA ILE A 8 28.45 32.65 -51.66
C ILE A 8 28.09 31.18 -51.28
N VAL A 9 29.05 30.48 -50.70
CA VAL A 9 28.83 29.12 -50.16
C VAL A 9 28.36 29.29 -48.72
N LEU A 10 27.10 28.95 -48.47
CA LEU A 10 26.57 28.81 -47.10
C LEU A 10 26.90 27.43 -46.54
N THR A 11 27.79 27.38 -45.56
CA THR A 11 28.07 26.18 -44.78
C THR A 11 27.05 26.05 -43.66
N ALA A 12 26.11 25.10 -43.76
CA ALA A 12 25.18 24.78 -42.71
C ALA A 12 25.86 23.89 -41.66
N ILE A 13 26.05 24.42 -40.45
CA ILE A 13 26.52 23.64 -39.30
C ILE A 13 25.31 22.98 -38.68
N ALA A 14 25.18 21.67 -38.82
CA ALA A 14 24.17 20.87 -38.13
C ALA A 14 24.65 20.62 -36.68
N ILE A 15 24.01 21.26 -35.71
CA ILE A 15 24.21 21.00 -34.29
C ILE A 15 23.38 19.76 -33.92
N LEU A 16 24.06 18.63 -33.72
CA LEU A 16 23.47 17.38 -33.23
C LEU A 16 23.28 17.51 -31.71
N ALA A 17 22.07 17.86 -31.27
CA ALA A 17 21.70 17.83 -29.86
C ALA A 17 21.55 16.37 -29.42
N LEU A 18 22.52 15.83 -28.69
CA LEU A 18 22.39 14.57 -27.97
C LEU A 18 21.40 14.77 -26.81
N LEU A 19 20.17 14.35 -27.02
CA LEU A 19 19.18 14.17 -25.93
C LEU A 19 19.64 12.99 -25.07
N SER A 20 20.24 13.27 -23.92
CA SER A 20 20.51 12.28 -22.90
C SER A 20 19.18 11.87 -22.27
N LEU A 21 18.65 10.71 -22.67
CA LEU A 21 17.54 10.06 -21.98
C LEU A 21 17.98 9.72 -20.54
N PRO A 22 17.15 9.99 -19.53
CA PRO A 22 17.48 9.56 -18.17
C PRO A 22 17.58 8.04 -18.16
N ASN A 23 18.74 7.55 -17.81
CA ASN A 23 19.01 6.12 -17.62
C ASN A 23 18.25 5.69 -16.37
N HIS A 24 17.07 5.10 -16.54
CA HIS A 24 16.37 4.41 -15.49
C HIS A 24 17.19 3.16 -15.17
N SER A 25 18.05 3.29 -14.17
CA SER A 25 18.77 2.15 -13.60
C SER A 25 17.74 1.17 -13.08
N ARG A 26 17.46 0.12 -13.85
CA ARG A 26 16.78 -1.05 -13.32
C ARG A 26 17.68 -1.59 -12.21
N SER A 27 17.20 -1.55 -10.96
CA SER A 27 17.93 -2.11 -9.84
C SER A 27 18.11 -3.61 -10.12
N ASN A 28 19.36 -4.09 -10.09
CA ASN A 28 19.68 -5.51 -10.13
C ASN A 28 19.40 -6.16 -8.74
N ALA A 29 18.24 -5.89 -8.14
CA ALA A 29 17.81 -6.54 -6.91
C ALA A 29 17.67 -8.04 -7.20
N LYS A 30 18.24 -8.88 -6.33
CA LYS A 30 18.03 -10.32 -6.41
C LYS A 30 16.56 -10.62 -6.17
N PRO A 31 16.00 -11.72 -6.73
CA PRO A 31 14.58 -12.07 -6.56
C PRO A 31 14.11 -12.16 -5.11
N ASP A 32 15.01 -12.35 -4.15
CA ASP A 32 14.69 -12.48 -2.72
C ASP A 32 14.87 -11.20 -1.91
N ASP A 33 15.25 -10.07 -2.53
CA ASP A 33 15.53 -8.85 -1.78
C ASP A 33 14.25 -8.03 -1.54
N TRP A 34 13.91 -7.85 -0.29
CA TRP A 34 12.86 -6.92 0.15
C TRP A 34 13.35 -5.47 0.02
N ARG A 35 12.62 -4.65 -0.72
CA ARG A 35 12.87 -3.21 -0.84
C ARG A 35 12.08 -2.47 0.25
N PRO A 36 12.73 -1.83 1.23
CA PRO A 36 12.02 -1.08 2.24
C PRO A 36 11.35 0.16 1.64
N LEU A 37 10.13 0.45 2.06
CA LEU A 37 9.39 1.69 1.80
C LEU A 37 9.48 2.64 2.99
N PHE A 38 9.70 2.14 4.20
CA PHE A 38 9.98 2.93 5.37
C PHE A 38 11.47 2.83 5.72
N ASN A 39 12.12 3.98 5.93
CA ASN A 39 13.56 4.08 6.15
C ASN A 39 13.96 4.07 7.65
N GLY A 40 12.96 4.00 8.55
CA GLY A 40 13.18 4.04 10.01
C GLY A 40 13.55 5.43 10.57
N LYS A 41 13.47 6.50 9.78
CA LYS A 41 13.92 7.84 10.20
C LYS A 41 12.86 8.92 9.99
N ASP A 42 12.20 8.89 8.86
CA ASP A 42 11.21 9.89 8.46
C ASP A 42 10.18 9.29 7.48
N LEU A 43 9.18 10.08 7.13
CA LEU A 43 8.12 9.71 6.20
C LEU A 43 8.43 10.10 4.75
N THR A 44 9.69 10.20 4.36
CA THR A 44 10.06 10.46 2.97
C THR A 44 9.44 9.42 2.03
N GLY A 45 8.73 9.88 1.01
CA GLY A 45 7.98 9.03 0.06
C GLY A 45 6.55 8.68 0.52
N TRP A 46 6.18 9.05 1.73
CA TRP A 46 4.83 8.89 2.26
C TRP A 46 4.08 10.22 2.32
N LYS A 47 2.75 10.16 2.24
CA LYS A 47 1.86 11.31 2.39
C LYS A 47 0.63 10.94 3.20
N HIS A 48 0.32 11.77 4.19
CA HIS A 48 -0.90 11.64 4.98
C HIS A 48 -2.07 12.35 4.28
N VAL A 49 -3.27 11.75 4.38
CA VAL A 49 -4.54 12.29 3.90
C VAL A 49 -5.62 12.01 4.94
N GLY A 50 -6.43 13.01 5.24
CA GLY A 50 -7.53 12.91 6.18
C GLY A 50 -7.21 13.43 7.57
N PRO A 51 -8.10 13.23 8.55
CA PRO A 51 -7.89 13.57 9.95
C PRO A 51 -6.75 12.79 10.60
N GLY A 52 -6.23 13.31 11.70
CA GLY A 52 -5.10 12.70 12.42
C GLY A 52 -3.77 13.00 11.76
N GLU A 53 -2.76 12.27 12.16
CA GLU A 53 -1.40 12.37 11.63
C GLU A 53 -0.63 11.06 11.85
N ASP A 54 0.49 10.93 11.18
CA ASP A 54 1.46 9.88 11.42
C ASP A 54 2.80 10.50 11.77
N THR A 55 3.45 9.98 12.80
CA THR A 55 4.78 10.43 13.25
C THR A 55 5.79 9.32 13.16
N VAL A 56 7.07 9.67 13.25
CA VAL A 56 8.14 8.69 13.44
C VAL A 56 8.72 8.86 14.84
N GLU A 57 8.54 7.85 15.67
CA GLU A 57 9.00 7.79 17.05
C GLU A 57 9.85 6.52 17.26
N ASP A 58 11.07 6.66 17.76
CA ASP A 58 11.98 5.53 18.01
C ASP A 58 12.18 4.59 16.81
N GLY A 59 12.17 5.14 15.58
CA GLY A 59 12.32 4.37 14.35
C GLY A 59 11.06 3.62 13.93
N LEU A 60 9.91 3.96 14.46
CA LEU A 60 8.60 3.38 14.15
C LEU A 60 7.67 4.45 13.58
N ILE A 61 6.87 4.11 12.57
CA ILE A 61 5.69 4.93 12.24
C ILE A 61 4.66 4.69 13.33
N ARG A 62 4.10 5.77 13.85
CA ARG A 62 3.02 5.74 14.83
C ARG A 62 1.80 6.49 14.31
N THR A 63 0.62 5.87 14.38
CA THR A 63 -0.65 6.50 14.06
C THR A 63 -1.15 7.38 15.20
N HIS A 64 -1.79 8.50 14.87
CA HIS A 64 -2.36 9.46 15.81
C HIS A 64 -3.72 9.96 15.33
N GLY A 65 -4.73 9.70 16.08
CA GLY A 65 -6.06 10.31 16.03
C GLY A 65 -6.74 10.42 14.67
N GLY A 66 -8.01 10.14 14.62
CA GLY A 66 -8.89 10.35 13.47
C GLY A 66 -8.74 9.35 12.33
N MET A 67 -9.76 9.28 11.49
CA MET A 67 -9.75 8.43 10.29
C MET A 67 -8.87 9.04 9.21
N GLY A 68 -7.66 8.52 9.03
CA GLY A 68 -6.66 8.98 8.08
C GLY A 68 -6.01 7.86 7.30
N LEU A 69 -5.16 8.25 6.38
CA LEU A 69 -4.41 7.36 5.49
C LEU A 69 -3.00 7.89 5.30
N LEU A 70 -2.00 7.08 5.61
CA LEU A 70 -0.62 7.31 5.19
C LEU A 70 -0.31 6.42 3.98
N TYR A 71 -0.14 6.99 2.77
CA TYR A 71 0.11 6.19 1.58
C TYR A 71 1.46 6.47 0.92
N TRP A 72 2.02 5.45 0.25
CA TRP A 72 3.25 5.56 -0.53
C TRP A 72 2.99 6.25 -1.85
N THR A 73 3.72 7.35 -2.13
CA THR A 73 3.43 8.25 -3.26
C THR A 73 4.22 7.96 -4.52
N ALA A 74 5.38 7.29 -4.41
CA ALA A 74 6.35 7.22 -5.50
C ALA A 74 5.91 6.32 -6.67
N GLU A 75 5.09 5.32 -6.40
CA GLU A 75 4.66 4.34 -7.42
C GLU A 75 3.45 3.54 -6.97
N LYS A 76 2.79 2.88 -7.93
CA LYS A 76 1.82 1.82 -7.72
C LYS A 76 2.51 0.46 -7.75
N PHE A 77 1.89 -0.52 -7.11
CA PHE A 77 2.38 -1.89 -7.06
C PHE A 77 1.39 -2.84 -7.74
N GLY A 78 1.92 -3.66 -8.65
CA GLY A 78 1.22 -4.77 -9.30
C GLY A 78 1.50 -6.09 -8.58
N ASN A 79 2.00 -7.09 -9.33
CA ASN A 79 2.37 -8.39 -8.79
C ASN A 79 3.57 -8.26 -7.84
N CYS A 80 3.32 -8.42 -6.55
CA CYS A 80 4.34 -8.26 -5.52
C CYS A 80 3.94 -8.96 -4.22
N ARG A 81 4.90 -9.04 -3.31
CA ARG A 81 4.67 -9.31 -1.90
C ARG A 81 4.90 -8.02 -1.12
N ILE A 82 4.03 -7.74 -0.16
CA ILE A 82 4.12 -6.60 0.76
C ILE A 82 4.30 -7.17 2.16
N LYS A 83 5.38 -6.81 2.83
CA LYS A 83 5.64 -7.19 4.23
C LYS A 83 5.41 -5.98 5.12
N VAL A 84 4.60 -6.17 6.16
CA VAL A 84 4.33 -5.18 7.20
C VAL A 84 4.61 -5.79 8.55
N VAL A 85 5.52 -5.19 9.33
CA VAL A 85 5.79 -5.58 10.72
C VAL A 85 5.21 -4.49 11.60
N TYR A 86 4.23 -4.85 12.42
CA TYR A 86 3.45 -3.92 13.21
C TYR A 86 3.17 -4.46 14.62
N LYS A 87 2.80 -3.56 15.50
CA LYS A 87 2.20 -3.88 16.81
C LYS A 87 1.11 -2.86 17.14
N MET A 88 0.06 -3.32 17.77
CA MET A 88 -0.92 -2.45 18.41
C MET A 88 -0.40 -2.01 19.78
N ARG A 89 -0.77 -0.83 20.26
CA ARG A 89 -0.51 -0.41 21.63
C ARG A 89 -1.31 -1.29 22.60
N ASP A 90 -2.61 -1.49 22.29
CA ASP A 90 -3.57 -2.28 23.04
C ASP A 90 -4.21 -3.34 22.12
N HIS A 91 -4.81 -4.37 22.69
CA HIS A 91 -5.47 -5.44 21.93
C HIS A 91 -6.75 -4.99 21.20
N ASN A 92 -7.32 -3.85 21.57
CA ASN A 92 -8.50 -3.24 20.94
C ASN A 92 -8.13 -2.19 19.88
N ASP A 93 -6.84 -1.86 19.70
CA ASP A 93 -6.46 -0.88 18.67
C ASP A 93 -6.74 -1.44 17.27
N ASN A 94 -7.21 -0.59 16.38
CA ASN A 94 -7.60 -0.90 15.01
C ASN A 94 -6.75 -0.12 14.00
N SER A 95 -6.45 -0.77 12.88
CA SER A 95 -5.77 -0.20 11.72
C SER A 95 -5.97 -1.13 10.52
N GLY A 96 -5.32 -0.82 9.40
CA GLY A 96 -5.34 -1.64 8.19
C GLY A 96 -4.20 -1.34 7.25
N VAL A 97 -3.95 -2.27 6.34
CA VAL A 97 -3.04 -2.08 5.20
C VAL A 97 -3.88 -2.01 3.94
N PHE A 98 -3.95 -0.83 3.33
CA PHE A 98 -4.64 -0.66 2.06
C PHE A 98 -3.77 -1.10 0.90
N ILE A 99 -4.37 -1.81 -0.04
CA ILE A 99 -3.75 -2.30 -1.28
C ILE A 99 -4.66 -2.00 -2.47
N ARG A 100 -4.10 -2.02 -3.68
CA ARG A 100 -4.84 -1.80 -4.93
C ARG A 100 -5.65 -0.50 -4.96
N ILE A 101 -5.17 0.55 -4.29
CA ILE A 101 -5.81 1.87 -4.34
C ILE A 101 -5.69 2.40 -5.78
N PRO A 102 -6.81 2.61 -6.52
CA PRO A 102 -6.78 2.77 -7.97
C PRO A 102 -6.14 4.07 -8.46
N ILE A 103 -6.34 5.15 -7.72
CA ILE A 103 -5.83 6.50 -8.02
C ILE A 103 -5.22 7.13 -6.77
N GLU A 104 -4.49 8.21 -6.93
CA GLU A 104 -3.93 8.96 -5.80
C GLU A 104 -5.04 9.36 -4.81
N PRO A 105 -4.93 8.95 -3.52
CA PRO A 105 -5.95 9.25 -2.52
C PRO A 105 -6.07 10.75 -2.25
N ARG A 106 -7.29 11.24 -2.17
CA ARG A 106 -7.61 12.63 -1.81
C ARG A 106 -8.36 12.74 -0.48
N GLU A 107 -8.88 11.62 0.00
CA GLU A 107 -9.59 11.49 1.26
C GLU A 107 -9.50 10.03 1.75
N PRO A 108 -9.63 9.76 3.06
CA PRO A 108 -9.28 8.47 3.66
C PRO A 108 -10.28 7.35 3.36
N TRP A 109 -11.54 7.66 2.98
CA TRP A 109 -12.55 6.65 2.65
C TRP A 109 -12.41 6.09 1.24
N MET A 110 -11.68 6.79 0.36
CA MET A 110 -11.47 6.33 -1.00
C MET A 110 -10.78 4.95 -1.08
N PRO A 111 -9.70 4.67 -0.32
CA PRO A 111 -9.11 3.33 -0.31
C PRO A 111 -10.01 2.26 0.30
N VAL A 112 -10.86 2.60 1.29
CA VAL A 112 -11.85 1.68 1.84
C VAL A 112 -12.85 1.26 0.75
N HIS A 113 -13.39 2.24 0.00
CA HIS A 113 -14.40 1.97 -1.00
C HIS A 113 -13.87 1.31 -2.27
N TYR A 114 -12.68 1.69 -2.75
CA TYR A 114 -12.18 1.35 -4.08
C TYR A 114 -10.88 0.54 -4.11
N GLY A 115 -10.17 0.42 -3.00
CA GLY A 115 -9.09 -0.51 -2.79
C GLY A 115 -9.54 -1.77 -2.06
N TYR A 116 -8.59 -2.46 -1.44
CA TYR A 116 -8.84 -3.44 -0.38
C TYR A 116 -8.13 -2.99 0.88
N GLU A 117 -8.79 -3.15 2.01
CA GLU A 117 -8.19 -3.05 3.32
C GLU A 117 -7.88 -4.47 3.82
N VAL A 118 -6.62 -4.73 4.13
CA VAL A 118 -6.21 -5.90 4.89
C VAL A 118 -6.22 -5.51 6.35
N GLN A 119 -7.18 -6.04 7.08
CA GLN A 119 -7.52 -5.61 8.44
C GLN A 119 -6.41 -5.86 9.46
N ILE A 120 -6.29 -4.96 10.43
CA ILE A 120 -5.54 -5.10 11.67
C ILE A 120 -6.51 -4.81 12.82
N ASP A 121 -7.16 -5.87 13.31
CA ASP A 121 -8.07 -5.83 14.44
C ASP A 121 -8.19 -7.24 15.02
N ASN A 122 -7.73 -7.43 16.25
CA ASN A 122 -7.78 -8.74 16.88
C ASN A 122 -9.08 -8.98 17.67
N GLN A 123 -9.80 -7.91 17.98
CA GLN A 123 -11.07 -7.97 18.71
C GLN A 123 -12.08 -6.96 18.14
N PRO A 124 -12.66 -7.25 16.97
CA PRO A 124 -13.70 -6.39 16.43
C PRO A 124 -14.86 -6.25 17.43
N GLU A 125 -15.36 -5.04 17.58
CA GLU A 125 -16.32 -4.65 18.62
C GLU A 125 -17.59 -5.50 18.63
N ASP A 126 -18.01 -6.02 17.47
CA ASP A 126 -19.17 -6.88 17.31
C ASP A 126 -18.79 -8.34 17.05
N SER A 127 -18.19 -8.96 18.06
CA SER A 127 -17.59 -10.30 18.00
C SER A 127 -18.52 -11.44 17.55
N LYS A 128 -19.82 -11.25 17.44
CA LYS A 128 -20.79 -12.28 17.03
C LYS A 128 -21.16 -12.24 15.54
N GLU A 129 -20.98 -11.13 14.88
CA GLU A 129 -21.31 -10.96 13.44
C GLU A 129 -20.12 -10.64 12.58
N ASP A 130 -18.94 -10.39 13.18
CA ASP A 130 -17.87 -9.74 12.47
C ASP A 130 -16.63 -10.59 12.18
N GLU A 131 -16.89 -11.78 11.65
CA GLU A 131 -15.82 -12.63 11.10
C GLU A 131 -15.09 -11.98 9.91
N TYR A 132 -15.64 -10.90 9.36
CA TYR A 132 -15.11 -10.20 8.19
C TYR A 132 -14.21 -9.01 8.54
N HIS A 133 -14.05 -8.69 9.82
CA HIS A 133 -13.25 -7.56 10.32
C HIS A 133 -12.04 -7.99 11.16
N VAL A 134 -11.63 -9.23 11.05
CA VAL A 134 -10.51 -9.80 11.83
C VAL A 134 -9.18 -9.57 11.12
N THR A 135 -8.11 -9.39 11.88
CA THR A 135 -6.75 -9.25 11.37
C THR A 135 -6.43 -10.22 10.24
N GLY A 136 -6.00 -9.68 9.11
CA GLY A 136 -5.61 -10.41 7.91
C GLY A 136 -6.75 -10.73 6.93
N THR A 137 -8.02 -10.41 7.25
CA THR A 137 -9.11 -10.50 6.27
C THR A 137 -9.06 -9.31 5.30
N LEU A 138 -9.69 -9.46 4.13
CA LEU A 138 -10.09 -8.32 3.33
C LEU A 138 -11.40 -7.79 3.95
N TYR A 139 -11.31 -6.59 4.52
CA TYR A 139 -12.37 -5.94 5.31
C TYR A 139 -13.74 -6.06 4.63
N SER A 140 -14.72 -6.59 5.36
CA SER A 140 -16.09 -6.86 4.92
C SER A 140 -16.24 -7.82 3.71
N LEU A 141 -15.15 -8.42 3.21
CA LEU A 141 -15.20 -9.26 2.01
C LEU A 141 -14.86 -10.73 2.29
N THR A 142 -13.89 -11.02 3.18
CA THR A 142 -13.45 -12.38 3.42
C THR A 142 -13.55 -12.77 4.90
N LYS A 143 -13.82 -14.07 5.16
CA LYS A 143 -13.67 -14.63 6.50
C LYS A 143 -12.24 -15.11 6.71
N PRO A 144 -11.72 -15.09 7.95
CA PRO A 144 -10.40 -15.61 8.22
C PRO A 144 -10.39 -17.13 8.16
N LEU A 145 -9.36 -17.70 7.52
CA LEU A 145 -9.07 -19.14 7.59
C LEU A 145 -8.49 -19.54 8.95
N ALA A 146 -7.85 -18.59 9.64
CA ALA A 146 -7.27 -18.73 10.98
C ALA A 146 -7.15 -17.34 11.64
N ARG A 147 -6.93 -17.29 12.95
CA ARG A 147 -6.76 -16.06 13.74
C ARG A 147 -5.40 -16.04 14.45
N PRO A 148 -4.27 -15.87 13.74
CA PRO A 148 -2.93 -15.90 14.31
C PRO A 148 -2.45 -14.56 14.87
N GLY A 149 -3.27 -13.50 14.84
CA GLY A 149 -2.95 -12.19 15.36
C GLY A 149 -2.57 -12.26 16.83
N LYS A 150 -1.42 -11.68 17.19
CA LYS A 150 -0.99 -11.53 18.58
C LYS A 150 -1.54 -10.24 19.15
N PRO A 151 -1.93 -10.22 20.43
CA PRO A 151 -2.44 -9.01 21.06
C PRO A 151 -1.38 -7.93 21.16
N GLY A 152 -1.79 -6.68 21.34
CA GLY A 152 -0.88 -5.61 21.73
C GLY A 152 -0.25 -5.87 23.12
N PRO A 153 1.01 -5.51 23.36
CA PRO A 153 1.94 -4.85 22.42
C PRO A 153 2.90 -5.81 21.67
N GLU A 154 2.50 -7.02 21.39
CA GLU A 154 3.34 -7.99 20.68
C GLU A 154 3.48 -7.65 19.18
N TRP A 155 4.66 -7.95 18.63
CA TRP A 155 4.95 -7.76 17.21
C TRP A 155 4.27 -8.83 16.35
N ASN A 156 3.60 -8.37 15.30
CA ASN A 156 3.02 -9.19 14.25
C ASN A 156 3.76 -8.94 12.93
N THR A 157 3.83 -9.99 12.10
CA THR A 157 4.31 -9.89 10.73
C THR A 157 3.18 -10.28 9.79
N MET A 158 2.82 -9.38 8.89
CA MET A 158 1.85 -9.61 7.82
C MET A 158 2.58 -9.63 6.48
N VAL A 159 2.31 -10.64 5.66
CA VAL A 159 2.78 -10.71 4.27
C VAL A 159 1.57 -10.84 3.36
N ILE A 160 1.39 -9.85 2.49
CA ILE A 160 0.33 -9.79 1.50
C ILE A 160 0.95 -10.10 0.14
N THR A 161 0.45 -11.13 -0.54
CA THR A 161 0.87 -11.48 -1.91
C THR A 161 -0.21 -11.06 -2.89
N LEU A 162 0.17 -10.29 -3.89
CA LEU A 162 -0.66 -9.86 -5.01
C LEU A 162 -0.13 -10.54 -6.28
N ASP A 163 -0.94 -11.43 -6.89
CA ASP A 163 -0.59 -12.15 -8.11
C ASP A 163 -1.78 -12.10 -9.10
N GLY A 164 -1.73 -11.17 -10.03
CA GLY A 164 -2.88 -10.86 -10.88
C GLY A 164 -4.13 -10.59 -10.05
N PRO A 165 -5.22 -11.31 -10.27
CA PRO A 165 -6.46 -11.15 -9.49
C PRO A 165 -6.43 -11.84 -8.11
N HIS A 166 -5.37 -12.55 -7.79
CA HIS A 166 -5.26 -13.35 -6.56
C HIS A 166 -4.57 -12.56 -5.44
N THR A 167 -5.15 -12.61 -4.25
CA THR A 167 -4.62 -11.99 -3.04
C THR A 167 -4.55 -13.01 -1.92
N VAL A 168 -3.35 -13.23 -1.39
CA VAL A 168 -3.11 -14.10 -0.24
C VAL A 168 -2.55 -13.29 0.90
N VAL A 169 -3.11 -13.45 2.11
CA VAL A 169 -2.60 -12.81 3.32
C VAL A 169 -2.14 -13.89 4.31
N VAL A 170 -0.91 -13.73 4.77
CA VAL A 170 -0.27 -14.54 5.80
C VAL A 170 0.06 -13.65 6.98
N VAL A 171 -0.36 -14.02 8.17
CA VAL A 171 -0.04 -13.32 9.43
C VAL A 171 0.68 -14.30 10.35
N ASN A 172 1.85 -13.93 10.86
CA ASN A 172 2.68 -14.77 11.74
C ASN A 172 2.85 -16.20 11.18
N ASP A 173 3.19 -16.31 9.89
CA ASP A 173 3.41 -17.54 9.13
C ASP A 173 2.15 -18.41 8.93
N VAL A 174 0.97 -17.92 9.28
CA VAL A 174 -0.30 -18.63 9.09
C VAL A 174 -1.15 -17.92 8.04
N LYS A 175 -1.65 -18.66 7.05
CA LYS A 175 -2.54 -18.13 6.00
C LYS A 175 -3.90 -17.78 6.60
N VAL A 176 -4.31 -16.53 6.42
CA VAL A 176 -5.59 -15.97 6.91
C VAL A 176 -6.56 -15.76 5.76
N THR A 177 -6.09 -15.26 4.63
CA THR A 177 -6.92 -14.97 3.44
C THR A 177 -6.32 -15.62 2.21
N ASP A 178 -7.22 -16.16 1.36
CA ASP A 178 -6.92 -16.72 0.05
C ASP A 178 -8.10 -16.34 -0.87
N TYR A 179 -7.99 -15.22 -1.58
CA TYR A 179 -9.08 -14.60 -2.31
C TYR A 179 -8.70 -14.35 -3.77
N THR A 180 -9.62 -14.68 -4.67
CA THR A 180 -9.52 -14.33 -6.10
C THR A 180 -10.65 -13.41 -6.48
N GLU A 181 -10.35 -12.33 -7.20
CA GLU A 181 -11.33 -11.39 -7.75
C GLU A 181 -12.50 -12.12 -8.43
N GLY A 182 -13.71 -11.65 -8.11
CA GLY A 182 -14.95 -12.24 -8.64
C GLY A 182 -15.50 -13.41 -7.82
N GLN A 183 -14.82 -13.85 -6.76
CA GLN A 183 -15.42 -14.77 -5.80
C GLN A 183 -16.63 -14.11 -5.12
N PRO A 184 -17.65 -14.91 -4.71
CA PRO A 184 -18.77 -14.38 -3.93
C PRO A 184 -18.31 -13.73 -2.65
N VAL A 185 -18.82 -12.53 -2.38
CA VAL A 185 -18.58 -11.76 -1.15
C VAL A 185 -19.91 -11.44 -0.48
N PRO A 186 -19.95 -11.15 0.83
CA PRO A 186 -21.17 -10.74 1.51
C PRO A 186 -21.84 -9.55 0.86
N ALA A 187 -23.16 -9.46 0.96
CA ALA A 187 -23.87 -8.25 0.55
C ALA A 187 -23.42 -7.06 1.42
N ARG A 188 -23.17 -5.93 0.78
CA ARG A 188 -22.87 -4.67 1.47
C ARG A 188 -24.04 -4.27 2.36
N LYS A 189 -23.77 -4.01 3.63
CA LYS A 189 -24.78 -3.64 4.63
C LYS A 189 -24.78 -2.14 4.92
N PHE A 190 -23.62 -1.49 4.88
CA PHE A 190 -23.43 -0.11 5.29
C PHE A 190 -22.68 0.70 4.23
N ASP A 191 -22.90 2.02 4.25
CA ASP A 191 -22.28 2.93 3.28
C ASP A 191 -20.76 3.07 3.43
N PHE A 192 -20.24 2.79 4.62
CA PHE A 192 -18.81 2.79 4.89
C PHE A 192 -18.08 1.50 4.47
N GLU A 193 -18.79 0.43 4.11
CA GLU A 193 -18.17 -0.80 3.62
C GLU A 193 -17.65 -0.66 2.17
N PRO A 194 -16.72 -1.52 1.73
CA PRO A 194 -16.19 -1.53 0.37
C PRO A 194 -17.26 -1.59 -0.70
N GLN A 195 -17.09 -0.84 -1.77
CA GLN A 195 -17.90 -1.04 -2.98
C GLN A 195 -17.59 -2.42 -3.59
N HIS A 196 -18.62 -3.08 -4.13
CA HIS A 196 -18.41 -4.32 -4.87
C HIS A 196 -17.88 -4.01 -6.28
N GLY A 197 -17.14 -4.94 -6.84
CA GLY A 197 -16.56 -4.83 -8.17
C GLY A 197 -15.08 -5.18 -8.20
N LEU A 198 -14.54 -5.33 -9.40
CA LEU A 198 -13.16 -5.68 -9.62
C LEU A 198 -12.22 -4.52 -9.23
N ARG A 199 -11.08 -4.86 -8.67
CA ARG A 199 -10.00 -3.91 -8.38
C ARG A 199 -8.95 -3.95 -9.50
N PRO A 200 -8.20 -2.86 -9.72
CA PRO A 200 -7.10 -2.89 -10.68
C PRO A 200 -6.00 -3.86 -10.22
N ASN A 201 -5.26 -4.44 -11.19
CA ASN A 201 -4.14 -5.32 -10.88
C ASN A 201 -2.93 -4.58 -10.30
N GLU A 202 -2.95 -3.24 -10.29
CA GLU A 202 -1.95 -2.40 -9.66
C GLU A 202 -2.61 -1.23 -8.92
N GLY A 203 -2.00 -0.77 -7.84
CA GLY A 203 -2.51 0.35 -7.07
C GLY A 203 -1.51 0.86 -6.04
N TYR A 204 -1.84 1.98 -5.42
CA TYR A 204 -1.09 2.47 -4.27
C TYR A 204 -1.33 1.56 -3.06
N ILE A 205 -0.41 1.62 -2.11
CA ILE A 205 -0.52 1.02 -0.78
C ILE A 205 -0.53 2.10 0.28
N GLY A 206 -1.16 1.81 1.41
CA GLY A 206 -1.22 2.74 2.53
C GLY A 206 -1.46 2.03 3.86
N LEU A 207 -1.32 2.80 4.93
CA LEU A 207 -1.55 2.40 6.30
C LEU A 207 -2.71 3.22 6.84
N GLN A 208 -3.65 2.58 7.52
CA GLN A 208 -4.80 3.26 8.09
C GLN A 208 -4.45 3.90 9.44
N ASN A 209 -4.94 5.11 9.63
CA ASN A 209 -5.12 5.73 10.92
C ASN A 209 -6.62 5.68 11.24
N HIS A 210 -7.06 4.78 12.14
CA HIS A 210 -8.47 4.40 12.25
C HIS A 210 -9.30 5.38 13.07
N SER A 211 -8.95 5.65 14.31
CA SER A 211 -9.70 6.53 15.20
C SER A 211 -8.80 7.30 16.17
N ASP A 212 -9.40 8.21 16.93
CA ASP A 212 -8.67 9.03 17.92
C ASP A 212 -7.98 8.20 19.01
N ASN A 213 -8.49 7.01 19.26
CA ASN A 213 -8.01 6.15 20.34
C ASN A 213 -7.10 5.03 19.87
N ASP A 214 -7.08 4.73 18.56
CA ASP A 214 -6.30 3.62 18.03
C ASP A 214 -4.85 4.04 17.79
N ILE A 215 -3.91 3.30 18.37
CA ILE A 215 -2.48 3.54 18.18
C ILE A 215 -1.82 2.26 17.71
N VAL A 216 -1.32 2.30 16.48
CA VAL A 216 -0.57 1.20 15.88
C VAL A 216 0.81 1.70 15.48
N PHE A 217 1.82 0.85 15.72
CA PHE A 217 3.20 1.11 15.37
C PHE A 217 3.63 0.20 14.24
N PHE A 218 4.24 0.78 13.19
CA PHE A 218 4.80 0.04 12.08
C PHE A 218 6.33 0.15 12.09
N LYS A 219 6.99 -1.00 12.16
CA LYS A 219 8.45 -1.11 12.18
C LYS A 219 9.04 -1.30 10.80
N GLU A 220 8.35 -2.02 9.94
CA GLU A 220 8.79 -2.34 8.59
C GLU A 220 7.60 -2.30 7.63
N VAL A 221 7.78 -1.62 6.52
CA VAL A 221 6.94 -1.75 5.33
C VAL A 221 7.89 -1.95 4.17
N ALA A 222 7.81 -3.10 3.52
CA ALA A 222 8.71 -3.46 2.43
C ALA A 222 7.97 -4.21 1.32
N VAL A 223 8.47 -4.13 0.11
CA VAL A 223 7.91 -4.81 -1.07
C VAL A 223 8.94 -5.68 -1.75
N GLN A 224 8.47 -6.76 -2.37
CA GLN A 224 9.25 -7.67 -3.17
C GLN A 224 8.45 -7.99 -4.44
N PRO A 225 8.94 -7.64 -5.65
CA PRO A 225 8.27 -7.99 -6.90
C PRO A 225 8.12 -9.50 -7.06
N LEU A 226 6.99 -9.95 -7.61
CA LEU A 226 6.85 -11.31 -8.16
C LEU A 226 7.33 -11.30 -9.62
N HIS A 227 7.98 -12.39 -10.03
CA HIS A 227 8.53 -12.59 -11.39
C HIS A 227 7.69 -13.59 -12.17
#